data_e15d414bfd50adb8a595355cf005413e
#
_entry.id   e15d414bfd50adb8a595355cf005413e
#
_cell.length_a   1.000
_cell.length_b   1.000
_cell.length_c   1.000
_cell.angle_alpha   90.00
_cell.angle_beta   90.00
_cell.angle_gamma   90.00
#
_symmetry.space_group_name_H-M   'P 1'
#
loop_
_entity.id
_entity.type
_entity.pdbx_description
1 polymer ?
#
loop_
_entity_poly.entity_id
_entity_poly.type
_entity_poly.pdbx_seq_one_letter_code
_entity_poly.pdbx_strand_id
1 'polypeptide(L)'
;MRLNSTLLAACSLAVSLATPALAQSGNAAQAPADSANDPIRTLVTRLELEKYKATIKGLTQFGDRRQGTERNRRAVDWIEAQLKSYGCTNTERIKYEYNPPPQQQQQRPVTAADSAALAARRAAAARNTQAAGGGRIRGNRGRPGANEDSLAQPDARLRALNAEPTKPGPREEVFCTKVGTTRPDEMYIVGGHMDGRGWGEAANDDGSGSAIVMELARIFSSPDVTTERSIRFILWNNEETGLNGARAYVAQRQALQGQESPAGSGKYPEPKWLGMIQHDMMLFDHGMPRADRTVSPEQRPEADVNIEFQSNSKMSEASQKLAWALHAANSKYATDYPAQVGPHMTNTDSAPFQDIIAAVSLRENERGREIGAGWDPHWHQPTDLYSTFSDKDFRLGLNAAQTTLAALSQLTGANLKK
;
A
#
# COMPACT_ATOMS: atom_id res chain seq x y z
N MET A 1 -59.81 37.79 61.14
CA MET A 1 -58.75 37.10 61.86
C MET A 1 -57.48 37.25 61.07
N ARG A 2 -56.47 37.81 61.59
CA ARG A 2 -55.27 38.34 60.95
C ARG A 2 -54.26 37.25 60.65
N LEU A 3 -53.70 37.25 59.47
CA LEU A 3 -52.52 36.49 59.18
C LEU A 3 -51.40 37.41 58.74
N ASN A 4 -50.26 37.29 59.52
CA ASN A 4 -49.05 38.01 59.21
C ASN A 4 -48.18 37.27 58.19
N SER A 5 -47.73 38.06 57.25
CA SER A 5 -46.76 37.62 56.18
C SER A 5 -45.33 37.97 56.60
N THR A 6 -44.45 36.99 56.67
CA THR A 6 -43.03 37.21 56.89
C THR A 6 -42.30 36.97 55.56
N LEU A 7 -41.68 38.01 55.05
CA LEU A 7 -40.75 37.95 53.90
C LEU A 7 -39.41 37.43 54.41
N LEU A 8 -38.92 36.34 53.75
CA LEU A 8 -37.52 35.94 53.83
C LEU A 8 -36.82 36.37 52.56
N ALA A 9 -35.85 37.24 52.70
CA ALA A 9 -34.92 37.62 51.61
C ALA A 9 -33.82 36.57 51.46
N ALA A 10 -33.71 35.94 50.31
CA ALA A 10 -32.61 35.03 49.96
C ALA A 10 -31.52 35.83 49.25
N CYS A 11 -30.36 35.98 49.90
CA CYS A 11 -29.15 36.46 49.25
C CYS A 11 -28.51 35.35 48.42
N SER A 12 -28.50 35.51 47.11
CA SER A 12 -27.77 34.64 46.20
C SER A 12 -26.32 35.11 46.11
N LEU A 13 -25.40 34.35 46.67
CA LEU A 13 -23.97 34.51 46.44
C LEU A 13 -23.64 33.84 45.08
N ALA A 14 -23.30 34.65 44.06
CA ALA A 14 -22.70 34.16 42.85
C ALA A 14 -21.21 33.89 43.06
N VAL A 15 -20.82 32.62 43.17
CA VAL A 15 -19.42 32.21 43.14
C VAL A 15 -18.99 32.04 41.70
N SER A 16 -18.21 33.00 41.20
CA SER A 16 -17.56 32.90 39.89
C SER A 16 -16.36 31.95 40.02
N LEU A 17 -16.51 30.73 39.53
CA LEU A 17 -15.42 29.80 39.31
C LEU A 17 -14.65 30.24 38.07
N ALA A 18 -13.53 30.92 38.25
CA ALA A 18 -12.55 31.13 37.20
C ALA A 18 -11.79 29.82 36.99
N THR A 19 -12.02 29.17 35.85
CA THR A 19 -11.18 28.08 35.37
C THR A 19 -9.86 28.64 34.86
N PRO A 20 -8.69 28.18 35.35
CA PRO A 20 -7.45 28.55 34.72
C PRO A 20 -7.34 27.91 33.35
N ALA A 21 -7.22 28.72 32.30
CA ALA A 21 -6.81 28.25 30.98
C ALA A 21 -5.37 27.71 31.09
N LEU A 22 -5.22 26.39 31.02
CA LEU A 22 -3.94 25.76 30.80
C LEU A 22 -3.51 26.11 29.36
N ALA A 23 -2.64 27.11 29.25
CA ALA A 23 -1.86 27.32 28.04
C ALA A 23 -0.98 26.09 27.83
N GLN A 24 -1.35 25.22 26.90
CA GLN A 24 -0.44 24.23 26.39
C GLN A 24 0.63 24.97 25.59
N SER A 25 1.74 25.28 26.26
CA SER A 25 2.99 25.59 25.61
C SER A 25 3.43 24.31 24.88
N GLY A 26 3.25 24.29 23.55
CA GLY A 26 3.84 23.27 22.69
C GLY A 26 5.36 23.30 22.87
N ASN A 27 5.87 22.45 23.75
CA ASN A 27 7.26 22.07 23.70
C ASN A 27 7.47 21.31 22.37
N ALA A 28 8.03 21.99 21.39
CA ALA A 28 8.75 21.30 20.33
C ALA A 28 9.84 20.48 21.04
N ALA A 29 9.61 19.18 21.16
CA ALA A 29 10.56 18.27 21.76
C ALA A 29 11.85 18.38 20.92
N GLN A 30 12.89 18.99 21.49
CA GLN A 30 14.22 18.95 20.94
C GLN A 30 14.60 17.48 20.75
N ALA A 31 14.85 17.09 19.50
CA ALA A 31 15.36 15.75 19.19
C ALA A 31 16.62 15.50 20.04
N PRO A 32 16.74 14.34 20.70
CA PRO A 32 17.91 14.01 21.52
C PRO A 32 19.19 14.15 20.69
N ALA A 33 20.27 14.64 21.31
CA ALA A 33 21.58 14.87 20.69
C ALA A 33 22.24 13.62 20.07
N ASP A 34 21.70 12.41 20.30
CA ASP A 34 22.14 11.14 19.67
C ASP A 34 21.68 10.96 18.20
N SER A 35 20.92 11.90 17.64
CA SER A 35 20.36 11.77 16.29
C SER A 35 21.42 11.87 15.17
N ALA A 36 22.58 12.45 15.43
CA ALA A 36 23.63 12.67 14.40
C ALA A 36 24.33 11.36 13.98
N ASN A 37 24.28 10.30 14.77
CA ASN A 37 24.93 9.00 14.52
C ASN A 37 23.92 7.84 14.33
N ASP A 38 22.63 8.13 14.14
CA ASP A 38 21.62 7.09 13.93
C ASP A 38 21.67 6.60 12.45
N PRO A 39 22.18 5.38 12.20
CA PRO A 39 22.32 4.87 10.83
C PRO A 39 20.96 4.72 10.14
N ILE A 40 19.89 4.46 10.89
CA ILE A 40 18.52 4.33 10.34
C ILE A 40 18.04 5.68 9.81
N ARG A 41 18.26 6.76 10.56
CA ARG A 41 17.93 8.10 10.09
C ARG A 41 18.69 8.44 8.80
N THR A 42 19.97 8.10 8.74
CA THR A 42 20.77 8.27 7.53
C THR A 42 20.21 7.49 6.34
N LEU A 43 19.75 6.25 6.57
CA LEU A 43 19.12 5.45 5.51
C LEU A 43 17.78 6.06 5.06
N VAL A 44 16.96 6.53 6.00
CA VAL A 44 15.66 7.17 5.69
C VAL A 44 15.84 8.43 4.85
N THR A 45 16.88 9.25 5.10
CA THR A 45 17.15 10.45 4.30
C THR A 45 17.58 10.16 2.85
N ARG A 46 17.89 8.90 2.50
CA ARG A 46 18.16 8.47 1.12
C ARG A 46 16.91 8.25 0.27
N LEU A 47 15.72 8.23 0.93
CA LEU A 47 14.44 8.25 0.24
C LEU A 47 14.14 9.66 -0.25
N GLU A 48 14.02 9.82 -1.55
CA GLU A 48 13.79 11.10 -2.20
C GLU A 48 12.46 11.07 -2.95
N LEU A 49 11.63 12.09 -2.72
CA LEU A 49 10.31 12.20 -3.36
C LEU A 49 10.39 12.08 -4.89
N GLU A 50 11.34 12.77 -5.50
CA GLU A 50 11.47 12.78 -6.97
C GLU A 50 11.92 11.42 -7.53
N LYS A 51 12.70 10.63 -6.79
CA LYS A 51 13.06 9.26 -7.19
C LYS A 51 11.86 8.32 -7.09
N TYR A 52 11.10 8.40 -5.99
CA TYR A 52 9.86 7.65 -5.83
C TYR A 52 8.87 7.96 -6.96
N LYS A 53 8.62 9.24 -7.25
CA LYS A 53 7.79 9.70 -8.36
C LYS A 53 8.31 9.20 -9.71
N ALA A 54 9.61 9.26 -9.94
CA ALA A 54 10.22 8.79 -11.17
C ALA A 54 10.04 7.28 -11.38
N THR A 55 10.11 6.50 -10.31
CA THR A 55 9.87 5.05 -10.36
C THR A 55 8.41 4.74 -10.73
N ILE A 56 7.43 5.43 -10.12
CA ILE A 56 6.02 5.31 -10.51
C ILE A 56 5.85 5.71 -11.99
N LYS A 57 6.43 6.84 -12.39
CA LYS A 57 6.34 7.30 -13.78
C LYS A 57 6.96 6.30 -14.75
N GLY A 58 8.03 5.63 -14.35
CA GLY A 58 8.65 4.55 -15.13
C GLY A 58 7.71 3.36 -15.33
N LEU A 59 6.93 2.99 -14.32
CA LEU A 59 5.93 1.92 -14.41
C LEU A 59 4.75 2.29 -15.33
N THR A 60 4.29 3.54 -15.30
CA THR A 60 3.13 3.98 -16.09
C THR A 60 3.34 3.91 -17.60
N GLN A 61 4.58 3.85 -18.09
CA GLN A 61 4.88 3.69 -19.52
C GLN A 61 4.28 2.42 -20.14
N PHE A 62 3.94 1.42 -19.31
CA PHE A 62 3.35 0.16 -19.72
C PHE A 62 1.82 0.13 -19.57
N GLY A 63 1.17 1.29 -19.37
CA GLY A 63 -0.25 1.39 -19.08
C GLY A 63 -0.63 0.71 -17.76
N ASP A 64 -1.80 0.06 -17.72
CA ASP A 64 -2.27 -0.63 -16.51
C ASP A 64 -1.51 -1.96 -16.22
N ARG A 65 -0.51 -2.31 -17.00
CA ARG A 65 0.33 -3.52 -16.81
C ARG A 65 -0.46 -4.81 -16.61
N ARG A 66 -1.66 -4.88 -17.21
CA ARG A 66 -2.57 -6.02 -17.05
C ARG A 66 -1.86 -7.35 -17.28
N GLN A 67 -2.00 -8.26 -16.34
CA GLN A 67 -1.40 -9.60 -16.42
C GLN A 67 -1.77 -10.34 -17.73
N GLY A 68 -0.86 -11.15 -18.26
CA GLY A 68 -1.08 -11.93 -19.48
C GLY A 68 -0.96 -11.16 -20.79
N THR A 69 -0.47 -9.94 -20.75
CA THR A 69 -0.14 -9.10 -21.90
C THR A 69 1.37 -9.01 -22.12
N GLU A 70 1.79 -8.64 -23.33
CA GLU A 70 3.21 -8.41 -23.64
C GLU A 70 3.76 -7.19 -22.88
N ARG A 71 2.94 -6.14 -22.70
CA ARG A 71 3.35 -4.98 -21.92
C ARG A 71 3.58 -5.31 -20.43
N ASN A 72 2.84 -6.28 -19.87
CA ASN A 72 3.11 -6.80 -18.52
C ASN A 72 4.47 -7.50 -18.47
N ARG A 73 4.80 -8.37 -19.44
CA ARG A 73 6.13 -9.00 -19.52
C ARG A 73 7.25 -7.97 -19.64
N ARG A 74 7.07 -6.94 -20.50
CA ARG A 74 8.03 -5.85 -20.62
C ARG A 74 8.18 -5.05 -19.32
N ALA A 75 7.12 -4.91 -18.52
CA ALA A 75 7.21 -4.29 -17.22
C ALA A 75 8.01 -5.16 -16.23
N VAL A 76 7.84 -6.49 -16.23
CA VAL A 76 8.70 -7.42 -15.46
C VAL A 76 10.17 -7.27 -15.87
N ASP A 77 10.46 -7.24 -17.17
CA ASP A 77 11.83 -7.06 -17.67
C ASP A 77 12.44 -5.72 -17.24
N TRP A 78 11.65 -4.64 -17.30
CA TRP A 78 12.07 -3.32 -16.86
C TRP A 78 12.36 -3.28 -15.35
N ILE A 79 11.46 -3.85 -14.54
CA ILE A 79 11.64 -3.94 -13.08
C ILE A 79 12.92 -4.71 -12.75
N GLU A 80 13.14 -5.87 -13.37
CA GLU A 80 14.36 -6.66 -13.14
C GLU A 80 15.62 -5.87 -13.51
N ALA A 81 15.59 -5.15 -14.63
CA ALA A 81 16.71 -4.29 -15.05
C ALA A 81 16.97 -3.16 -14.03
N GLN A 82 15.91 -2.53 -13.47
CA GLN A 82 16.04 -1.52 -12.41
C GLN A 82 16.66 -2.11 -11.15
N LEU A 83 16.15 -3.25 -10.66
CA LEU A 83 16.69 -3.93 -9.48
C LEU A 83 18.19 -4.25 -9.65
N LYS A 84 18.60 -4.75 -10.82
CA LYS A 84 20.00 -5.00 -11.15
C LYS A 84 20.83 -3.70 -11.15
N SER A 85 20.28 -2.62 -11.69
CA SER A 85 20.95 -1.30 -11.71
C SER A 85 21.19 -0.73 -10.32
N TYR A 86 20.34 -1.08 -9.35
CA TYR A 86 20.49 -0.70 -7.94
C TYR A 86 21.56 -1.53 -7.21
N GLY A 87 22.14 -2.52 -7.86
CA GLY A 87 23.12 -3.44 -7.26
C GLY A 87 22.49 -4.71 -6.65
N CYS A 88 21.19 -4.91 -6.83
CA CYS A 88 20.53 -6.16 -6.44
C CYS A 88 20.72 -7.21 -7.55
N THR A 89 21.87 -7.87 -7.57
CA THR A 89 22.31 -8.70 -8.70
C THR A 89 21.83 -10.13 -8.67
N ASN A 90 21.26 -10.60 -7.56
CA ASN A 90 20.68 -11.94 -7.40
C ASN A 90 19.18 -11.95 -7.65
N THR A 91 18.74 -11.36 -8.74
CA THR A 91 17.35 -11.40 -9.16
C THR A 91 16.95 -12.80 -9.62
N GLU A 92 15.73 -13.18 -9.27
CA GLU A 92 15.09 -14.42 -9.71
C GLU A 92 13.66 -14.13 -10.15
N ARG A 93 13.12 -15.03 -11.00
CA ARG A 93 11.72 -14.99 -11.41
C ARG A 93 10.98 -16.23 -10.92
N ILE A 94 9.82 -16.03 -10.33
CA ILE A 94 8.85 -17.08 -10.10
C ILE A 94 8.00 -17.22 -11.36
N LYS A 95 7.90 -18.44 -11.87
CA LYS A 95 7.09 -18.77 -13.04
C LYS A 95 5.95 -19.69 -12.65
N TYR A 96 4.77 -19.41 -13.14
CA TYR A 96 3.57 -20.21 -12.88
C TYR A 96 2.59 -20.11 -14.03
N GLU A 97 1.73 -21.12 -14.17
CA GLU A 97 0.68 -21.14 -15.16
C GLU A 97 -0.59 -20.48 -14.65
N TYR A 98 -1.21 -19.66 -15.48
CA TYR A 98 -2.51 -19.08 -15.18
C TYR A 98 -3.46 -19.19 -16.36
N ASN A 99 -4.55 -19.90 -16.13
CA ASN A 99 -5.64 -20.06 -17.07
C ASN A 99 -6.88 -19.37 -16.50
N PRO A 100 -7.19 -18.13 -16.96
CA PRO A 100 -8.33 -17.41 -16.47
C PRO A 100 -9.62 -18.19 -16.74
N PRO A 101 -10.64 -18.06 -15.86
CA PRO A 101 -11.95 -18.66 -16.12
C PRO A 101 -12.50 -18.21 -17.48
N PRO A 102 -13.28 -19.04 -18.18
CA PRO A 102 -13.80 -18.72 -19.52
C PRO A 102 -14.51 -17.38 -19.66
N GLN A 103 -15.15 -16.91 -18.60
CA GLN A 103 -15.82 -15.60 -18.56
C GLN A 103 -14.85 -14.41 -18.59
N GLN A 104 -13.60 -14.58 -18.12
CA GLN A 104 -12.56 -13.55 -18.19
C GLN A 104 -11.82 -13.57 -19.55
N GLN A 105 -11.95 -14.64 -20.32
CA GLN A 105 -11.33 -14.76 -21.65
C GLN A 105 -12.14 -14.03 -22.74
N GLN A 106 -13.44 -13.79 -22.50
CA GLN A 106 -14.34 -13.17 -23.47
C GLN A 106 -14.46 -11.66 -23.24
N GLN A 107 -13.38 -10.92 -23.45
CA GLN A 107 -13.51 -9.47 -23.63
C GLN A 107 -13.95 -9.20 -25.09
N ARG A 108 -15.26 -9.23 -25.31
CA ARG A 108 -15.84 -8.68 -26.54
C ARG A 108 -15.54 -7.18 -26.59
N PRO A 109 -15.13 -6.63 -27.75
CA PRO A 109 -14.99 -5.19 -27.88
C PRO A 109 -16.26 -4.49 -27.42
N VAL A 110 -16.14 -3.57 -26.48
CA VAL A 110 -17.26 -2.80 -25.95
C VAL A 110 -17.77 -1.87 -27.04
N THR A 111 -19.05 -1.99 -27.40
CA THR A 111 -19.68 -1.09 -28.37
C THR A 111 -20.19 0.18 -27.67
N ALA A 112 -20.47 1.25 -28.42
CA ALA A 112 -21.06 2.46 -27.88
C ALA A 112 -22.40 2.18 -27.17
N ALA A 113 -23.17 1.19 -27.63
CA ALA A 113 -24.42 0.76 -26.97
C ALA A 113 -24.15 0.06 -25.62
N ASP A 114 -23.11 -0.76 -25.54
CA ASP A 114 -22.70 -1.40 -24.28
C ASP A 114 -22.24 -0.36 -23.25
N SER A 115 -21.48 0.65 -23.70
CA SER A 115 -21.04 1.77 -22.86
C SER A 115 -22.23 2.59 -22.33
N ALA A 116 -23.20 2.89 -23.15
CA ALA A 116 -24.42 3.59 -22.74
C ALA A 116 -25.23 2.75 -21.73
N ALA A 117 -25.35 1.44 -21.96
CA ALA A 117 -26.04 0.53 -21.05
C ALA A 117 -25.31 0.42 -19.67
N LEU A 118 -23.98 0.39 -19.68
CA LEU A 118 -23.17 0.35 -18.48
C LEU A 118 -23.26 1.66 -17.69
N ALA A 119 -23.21 2.80 -18.38
CA ALA A 119 -23.42 4.12 -17.78
C ALA A 119 -24.82 4.26 -17.16
N ALA A 120 -25.85 3.75 -17.84
CA ALA A 120 -27.22 3.73 -17.32
C ALA A 120 -27.34 2.85 -16.06
N ARG A 121 -26.72 1.68 -16.04
CA ARG A 121 -26.67 0.78 -14.85
C ARG A 121 -25.94 1.43 -13.68
N ARG A 122 -24.82 2.12 -13.92
CA ARG A 122 -24.08 2.87 -12.89
C ARG A 122 -24.90 4.02 -12.33
N ALA A 123 -25.59 4.78 -13.18
CA ALA A 123 -26.49 5.85 -12.76
C ALA A 123 -27.72 5.33 -11.99
N ALA A 124 -28.24 4.15 -12.33
CA ALA A 124 -29.31 3.49 -11.58
C ALA A 124 -28.84 2.98 -10.21
N ALA A 125 -27.66 2.37 -10.15
CA ALA A 125 -27.06 1.92 -8.89
C ALA A 125 -26.78 3.11 -7.94
N ALA A 126 -26.26 4.23 -8.47
CA ALA A 126 -26.04 5.44 -7.69
C ALA A 126 -27.36 6.07 -7.16
N ARG A 127 -28.45 6.00 -7.92
CA ARG A 127 -29.77 6.44 -7.46
C ARG A 127 -30.36 5.54 -6.37
N ASN A 128 -30.19 4.22 -6.47
CA ASN A 128 -30.67 3.27 -5.44
C ASN A 128 -29.89 3.41 -4.12
N THR A 129 -28.63 3.84 -4.15
CA THR A 129 -27.86 4.12 -2.93
C THR A 129 -28.30 5.39 -2.21
N GLN A 130 -28.85 6.38 -2.94
CA GLN A 130 -29.42 7.60 -2.36
C GLN A 130 -30.84 7.39 -1.76
N ALA A 131 -31.63 6.45 -2.30
CA ALA A 131 -32.99 6.17 -1.82
C ALA A 131 -33.03 5.31 -0.54
N ALA A 132 -31.97 4.63 -0.19
CA ALA A 132 -31.87 3.80 1.03
C ALA A 132 -31.35 4.62 2.21
N GLY A 133 -32.13 5.61 2.66
CA GLY A 133 -31.89 6.32 3.91
C GLY A 133 -31.93 5.37 5.10
N GLY A 134 -30.89 5.36 5.94
CA GLY A 134 -30.94 4.85 7.31
C GLY A 134 -30.79 3.35 7.50
N GLY A 135 -29.74 2.73 7.02
CA GLY A 135 -29.42 1.34 7.37
C GLY A 135 -27.93 1.11 7.42
N ARG A 136 -27.49 0.45 8.47
CA ARG A 136 -26.13 -0.01 8.79
C ARG A 136 -25.13 0.10 7.64
N ILE A 137 -24.12 0.96 7.80
CA ILE A 137 -22.99 1.08 6.90
C ILE A 137 -22.22 -0.25 6.93
N ARG A 138 -22.50 -1.13 5.98
CA ARG A 138 -21.57 -2.20 5.64
C ARG A 138 -20.43 -1.56 4.83
N GLY A 139 -19.19 -1.82 5.22
CA GLY A 139 -17.96 -1.21 4.72
C GLY A 139 -17.62 -1.44 3.23
N ASN A 140 -18.61 -1.38 2.34
CA ASN A 140 -18.43 -1.47 0.89
C ASN A 140 -19.32 -0.48 0.12
N ARG A 141 -19.90 0.50 0.79
CA ARG A 141 -20.70 1.52 0.12
C ARG A 141 -19.76 2.58 -0.40
N GLY A 142 -19.57 2.61 -1.70
CA GLY A 142 -18.77 3.62 -2.41
C GLY A 142 -17.60 3.08 -3.21
N ARG A 143 -17.23 1.78 -3.05
CA ARG A 143 -16.19 1.16 -3.88
C ARG A 143 -16.67 1.15 -5.34
N PRO A 144 -16.03 1.88 -6.27
CA PRO A 144 -16.33 1.74 -7.68
C PRO A 144 -15.94 0.31 -8.10
N GLY A 145 -16.78 -0.37 -8.88
CA GLY A 145 -16.35 -1.62 -9.52
C GLY A 145 -15.24 -1.34 -10.53
N ALA A 146 -14.45 -2.36 -10.87
CA ALA A 146 -13.46 -2.23 -11.94
C ALA A 146 -14.11 -1.71 -13.23
N ASN A 147 -13.47 -0.76 -13.87
CA ASN A 147 -13.96 -0.23 -15.15
C ASN A 147 -13.62 -1.20 -16.27
N GLU A 148 -14.66 -1.71 -16.93
CA GLU A 148 -14.55 -2.59 -18.09
C GLU A 148 -14.78 -1.84 -19.43
N ASP A 149 -15.08 -0.54 -19.36
CA ASP A 149 -15.40 0.28 -20.54
C ASP A 149 -14.15 1.01 -21.05
N SER A 150 -13.59 0.53 -22.16
CA SER A 150 -12.44 1.18 -22.78
C SER A 150 -12.71 2.61 -23.23
N LEU A 151 -13.96 2.94 -23.58
CA LEU A 151 -14.34 4.26 -24.05
C LEU A 151 -14.39 5.29 -22.92
N ALA A 152 -14.39 4.82 -21.65
CA ALA A 152 -14.26 5.71 -20.50
C ALA A 152 -12.84 6.29 -20.35
N GLN A 153 -11.82 5.73 -21.05
CA GLN A 153 -10.49 6.32 -21.15
C GLN A 153 -10.45 7.33 -22.32
N PRO A 154 -10.35 8.64 -22.05
CA PRO A 154 -10.36 9.66 -23.10
C PRO A 154 -9.06 9.69 -23.91
N ASP A 155 -7.92 9.35 -23.31
CA ASP A 155 -6.64 9.29 -24.02
C ASP A 155 -6.62 8.11 -24.98
N ALA A 156 -6.65 8.41 -26.28
CA ALA A 156 -6.67 7.40 -27.35
C ALA A 156 -5.40 6.53 -27.35
N ARG A 157 -4.24 7.10 -26.99
CA ARG A 157 -2.96 6.38 -26.94
C ARG A 157 -2.95 5.38 -25.79
N LEU A 158 -3.34 5.82 -24.59
CA LEU A 158 -3.43 4.95 -23.42
C LEU A 158 -4.51 3.88 -23.62
N ARG A 159 -5.65 4.23 -24.19
CA ARG A 159 -6.70 3.27 -24.55
C ARG A 159 -6.19 2.20 -25.51
N ALA A 160 -5.46 2.59 -26.57
CA ALA A 160 -4.88 1.64 -27.52
C ALA A 160 -3.84 0.73 -26.85
N LEU A 161 -3.01 1.27 -25.95
CA LEU A 161 -2.04 0.50 -25.18
C LEU A 161 -2.72 -0.53 -24.28
N ASN A 162 -3.76 -0.14 -23.57
CA ASN A 162 -4.50 -1.00 -22.63
C ASN A 162 -5.46 -1.99 -23.34
N ALA A 163 -5.69 -1.83 -24.64
CA ALA A 163 -6.55 -2.73 -25.43
C ALA A 163 -5.88 -4.08 -25.77
N GLU A 164 -4.60 -4.26 -25.44
CA GLU A 164 -3.93 -5.54 -25.66
C GLU A 164 -4.66 -6.67 -24.92
N PRO A 165 -5.06 -7.74 -25.61
CA PRO A 165 -5.80 -8.84 -25.00
C PRO A 165 -4.91 -9.67 -24.08
N THR A 166 -5.48 -10.10 -22.96
CA THR A 166 -4.82 -11.08 -22.08
C THR A 166 -4.85 -12.47 -22.71
N LYS A 167 -3.78 -13.22 -22.54
CA LYS A 167 -3.65 -14.60 -23.03
C LYS A 167 -3.52 -15.55 -21.84
N PRO A 168 -4.10 -16.76 -21.87
CA PRO A 168 -3.79 -17.81 -20.89
C PRO A 168 -2.32 -18.24 -21.03
N GLY A 169 -1.80 -18.93 -20.02
CA GLY A 169 -0.45 -19.50 -20.03
C GLY A 169 0.47 -18.90 -18.97
N PRO A 170 1.78 -18.92 -19.21
CA PRO A 170 2.75 -18.60 -18.18
C PRO A 170 2.68 -17.13 -17.71
N ARG A 171 2.90 -16.96 -16.42
CA ARG A 171 3.11 -15.66 -15.72
C ARG A 171 4.46 -15.68 -15.06
N GLU A 172 5.02 -14.50 -14.90
CA GLU A 172 6.27 -14.30 -14.18
C GLU A 172 6.13 -13.14 -13.21
N GLU A 173 6.77 -13.25 -12.08
CA GLU A 173 7.02 -12.19 -11.13
C GLU A 173 8.50 -12.17 -10.78
N VAL A 174 9.01 -11.05 -10.30
CA VAL A 174 10.44 -10.87 -10.08
C VAL A 174 10.72 -10.42 -8.66
N PHE A 175 11.79 -10.97 -8.09
CA PHE A 175 12.33 -10.52 -6.83
C PHE A 175 13.85 -10.39 -6.87
N CYS A 176 14.40 -9.67 -5.90
CA CYS A 176 15.80 -9.77 -5.55
C CYS A 176 15.97 -9.87 -4.03
N THR A 177 17.13 -10.38 -3.59
CA THR A 177 17.40 -10.61 -2.17
C THR A 177 18.68 -9.91 -1.72
N LYS A 178 18.55 -8.99 -0.76
CA LYS A 178 19.71 -8.55 0.04
C LYS A 178 20.06 -9.67 1.02
N VAL A 179 21.20 -10.31 0.82
CA VAL A 179 21.64 -11.40 1.69
C VAL A 179 22.20 -10.85 2.99
N GLY A 180 21.74 -11.40 4.11
CA GLY A 180 22.23 -11.06 5.44
C GLY A 180 23.66 -11.52 5.68
N THR A 181 24.38 -10.82 6.54
CA THR A 181 25.81 -11.09 6.82
C THR A 181 26.04 -12.13 7.91
N THR A 182 25.19 -12.16 8.93
CA THR A 182 25.36 -13.05 10.12
C THR A 182 24.26 -14.07 10.26
N ARG A 183 23.07 -13.77 9.72
CA ARG A 183 21.89 -14.65 9.70
C ARG A 183 21.27 -14.68 8.29
N PRO A 184 22.02 -15.16 7.28
CA PRO A 184 21.55 -15.21 5.90
C PRO A 184 20.37 -16.19 5.70
N ASP A 185 20.17 -17.10 6.63
CA ASP A 185 19.11 -18.10 6.72
C ASP A 185 17.76 -17.55 7.26
N GLU A 186 17.72 -16.29 7.72
CA GLU A 186 16.52 -15.58 8.20
C GLU A 186 16.18 -14.44 7.26
N MET A 187 14.89 -14.24 6.96
CA MET A 187 14.47 -13.25 5.94
C MET A 187 13.15 -12.57 6.27
N TYR A 188 13.09 -11.26 5.98
CA TYR A 188 11.85 -10.53 5.82
C TYR A 188 11.51 -10.36 4.34
N ILE A 189 10.22 -10.44 3.99
CA ILE A 189 9.71 -10.25 2.62
C ILE A 189 9.00 -8.90 2.57
N VAL A 190 9.27 -8.13 1.52
CA VAL A 190 8.62 -6.85 1.24
C VAL A 190 8.07 -6.89 -0.17
N GLY A 191 6.78 -6.63 -0.33
CA GLY A 191 6.10 -6.76 -1.61
C GLY A 191 5.20 -5.59 -1.96
N GLY A 192 4.92 -5.48 -3.24
CA GLY A 192 3.90 -4.67 -3.90
C GLY A 192 3.53 -5.37 -5.20
N HIS A 193 2.30 -5.20 -5.71
CA HIS A 193 1.96 -5.84 -6.98
C HIS A 193 2.18 -4.93 -8.18
N MET A 194 2.69 -5.51 -9.24
CA MET A 194 3.06 -4.74 -10.42
C MET A 194 1.98 -4.68 -11.50
N ASP A 195 1.02 -5.59 -11.47
CA ASP A 195 -0.10 -5.59 -12.40
C ASP A 195 -1.22 -4.65 -11.91
N GLY A 196 -2.08 -4.26 -12.81
CA GLY A 196 -3.23 -3.41 -12.51
C GLY A 196 -4.30 -3.56 -13.58
N ARG A 197 -5.38 -2.79 -13.46
CA ARG A 197 -6.54 -2.83 -14.34
C ARG A 197 -7.31 -1.50 -14.33
N GLY A 198 -8.36 -1.38 -15.15
CA GLY A 198 -9.29 -0.25 -15.10
C GLY A 198 -9.08 0.80 -16.18
N TRP A 199 -8.24 0.54 -17.19
CA TRP A 199 -7.98 1.41 -18.34
C TRP A 199 -7.17 2.68 -18.02
N GLY A 200 -6.65 2.83 -16.78
CA GLY A 200 -5.72 3.88 -16.37
C GLY A 200 -4.26 3.50 -16.62
N GLU A 201 -3.38 4.12 -15.86
CA GLU A 201 -1.95 3.82 -15.78
C GLU A 201 -1.62 2.92 -14.58
N ALA A 202 -2.61 2.61 -13.73
CA ALA A 202 -2.42 1.91 -12.44
C ALA A 202 -1.30 2.57 -11.61
N ALA A 203 -1.37 3.89 -11.49
CA ALA A 203 -0.34 4.69 -10.83
C ALA A 203 -0.41 4.52 -9.31
N ASN A 204 -1.62 4.48 -8.74
CA ASN A 204 -1.86 4.17 -7.33
C ASN A 204 -1.99 2.67 -7.11
N ASP A 205 -2.84 1.98 -7.87
CA ASP A 205 -3.13 0.55 -7.72
C ASP A 205 -2.40 -0.31 -8.79
N ASP A 206 -1.21 -0.91 -8.55
CA ASP A 206 -0.35 -0.66 -7.40
C ASP A 206 1.06 -0.21 -7.87
N GLY A 207 1.08 0.80 -8.73
CA GLY A 207 2.34 1.46 -9.08
C GLY A 207 3.01 2.09 -7.87
N SER A 208 2.21 2.56 -6.90
CA SER A 208 2.69 3.21 -5.68
C SER A 208 3.43 2.24 -4.76
N GLY A 209 2.84 1.10 -4.45
CA GLY A 209 3.48 0.08 -3.61
C GLY A 209 4.66 -0.59 -4.31
N SER A 210 4.52 -0.88 -5.61
CA SER A 210 5.64 -1.37 -6.42
C SER A 210 6.84 -0.43 -6.36
N ALA A 211 6.62 0.88 -6.47
CA ALA A 211 7.71 1.87 -6.39
C ALA A 211 8.33 1.95 -5.00
N ILE A 212 7.55 1.79 -3.92
CA ILE A 212 8.09 1.67 -2.56
C ILE A 212 9.07 0.51 -2.47
N VAL A 213 8.66 -0.69 -2.92
CA VAL A 213 9.52 -1.89 -2.89
C VAL A 213 10.82 -1.66 -3.66
N MET A 214 10.75 -1.04 -4.84
CA MET A 214 11.93 -0.73 -5.67
C MET A 214 12.85 0.29 -5.02
N GLU A 215 12.33 1.33 -4.38
CA GLU A 215 13.13 2.33 -3.65
C GLU A 215 13.81 1.72 -2.41
N LEU A 216 13.10 0.85 -1.68
CA LEU A 216 13.70 0.09 -0.58
C LEU A 216 14.84 -0.81 -1.10
N ALA A 217 14.62 -1.54 -2.20
CA ALA A 217 15.65 -2.36 -2.83
C ALA A 217 16.88 -1.51 -3.22
N ARG A 218 16.66 -0.32 -3.78
CA ARG A 218 17.75 0.62 -4.14
C ARG A 218 18.60 1.00 -2.93
N ILE A 219 17.97 1.32 -1.81
CA ILE A 219 18.69 1.79 -0.62
C ILE A 219 19.41 0.63 0.06
N PHE A 220 18.74 -0.48 0.30
CA PHE A 220 19.36 -1.65 0.96
C PHE A 220 20.45 -2.31 0.10
N SER A 221 20.38 -2.21 -1.23
CA SER A 221 21.42 -2.74 -2.13
C SER A 221 22.62 -1.84 -2.29
N SER A 222 22.61 -0.63 -1.72
CA SER A 222 23.80 0.24 -1.73
C SER A 222 25.01 -0.48 -1.12
N PRO A 223 26.23 -0.33 -1.68
CA PRO A 223 27.41 -1.09 -1.27
C PRO A 223 27.85 -0.87 0.19
N ASP A 224 27.50 0.30 0.74
CA ASP A 224 27.78 0.70 2.12
C ASP A 224 26.73 0.21 3.13
N VAL A 225 25.64 -0.41 2.69
CA VAL A 225 24.59 -0.92 3.57
C VAL A 225 24.80 -2.41 3.82
N THR A 226 24.82 -2.80 5.08
CA THR A 226 24.81 -4.20 5.52
C THR A 226 23.58 -4.50 6.36
N THR A 227 23.12 -5.74 6.33
CA THR A 227 22.06 -6.25 7.20
C THR A 227 22.51 -7.55 7.85
N GLU A 228 22.08 -7.85 9.06
CA GLU A 228 22.33 -9.15 9.68
C GLU A 228 21.48 -10.24 9.04
N ARG A 229 20.20 -9.95 8.79
CA ARG A 229 19.23 -10.83 8.13
C ARG A 229 19.02 -10.46 6.68
N SER A 230 18.54 -11.40 5.91
CA SER A 230 18.19 -11.20 4.51
C SER A 230 16.88 -10.40 4.37
N ILE A 231 16.74 -9.69 3.25
CA ILE A 231 15.51 -8.99 2.85
C ILE A 231 15.19 -9.38 1.42
N ARG A 232 13.99 -9.85 1.14
CA ARG A 232 13.50 -10.08 -0.21
C ARG A 232 12.56 -8.98 -0.64
N PHE A 233 12.89 -8.35 -1.74
CA PHE A 233 12.07 -7.32 -2.42
C PHE A 233 11.40 -7.98 -3.61
N ILE A 234 10.07 -8.10 -3.58
CA ILE A 234 9.32 -8.83 -4.59
C ILE A 234 8.21 -7.97 -5.20
N LEU A 235 8.08 -8.03 -6.51
CA LEU A 235 7.04 -7.38 -7.29
C LEU A 235 6.10 -8.47 -7.77
N TRP A 236 4.98 -8.63 -7.02
CA TRP A 236 3.97 -9.64 -7.33
C TRP A 236 3.32 -9.38 -8.67
N ASN A 237 2.89 -10.41 -9.35
CA ASN A 237 2.14 -10.29 -10.58
C ASN A 237 0.83 -11.05 -10.49
N ASN A 238 -0.20 -10.62 -11.22
CA ASN A 238 -1.50 -11.28 -11.24
C ASN A 238 -2.22 -11.27 -9.88
N GLU A 239 -2.06 -10.17 -9.13
CA GLU A 239 -2.81 -9.88 -7.91
C GLU A 239 -4.29 -9.71 -8.24
N GLU A 240 -4.58 -8.86 -9.24
CA GLU A 240 -5.88 -8.35 -9.65
C GLU A 240 -6.92 -9.43 -10.05
N THR A 241 -6.47 -10.66 -10.21
CA THR A 241 -7.32 -11.79 -10.56
C THR A 241 -7.32 -12.88 -9.49
N GLY A 242 -6.80 -12.60 -8.29
CA GLY A 242 -6.90 -13.46 -7.11
C GLY A 242 -5.60 -13.82 -6.43
N LEU A 243 -4.64 -12.87 -6.32
CA LEU A 243 -3.37 -13.03 -5.58
C LEU A 243 -2.53 -14.20 -6.13
N ASN A 244 -2.56 -14.41 -7.45
CA ASN A 244 -2.05 -15.66 -8.03
C ASN A 244 -0.52 -15.74 -7.94
N GLY A 245 0.21 -14.63 -8.08
CA GLY A 245 1.65 -14.59 -7.91
C GLY A 245 2.06 -14.96 -6.48
N ALA A 246 1.53 -14.24 -5.49
CA ALA A 246 1.83 -14.51 -4.09
C ALA A 246 1.48 -15.95 -3.68
N ARG A 247 0.36 -16.50 -4.18
CA ARG A 247 0.00 -17.91 -3.97
C ARG A 247 1.01 -18.85 -4.63
N ALA A 248 1.44 -18.55 -5.85
CA ALA A 248 2.43 -19.37 -6.55
C ALA A 248 3.78 -19.36 -5.82
N TYR A 249 4.21 -18.19 -5.33
CA TYR A 249 5.41 -18.06 -4.51
C TYR A 249 5.33 -18.93 -3.26
N VAL A 250 4.25 -18.80 -2.47
CA VAL A 250 4.05 -19.60 -1.25
C VAL A 250 4.07 -21.09 -1.58
N ALA A 251 3.32 -21.52 -2.61
CA ALA A 251 3.26 -22.93 -3.01
C ALA A 251 4.63 -23.50 -3.42
N GLN A 252 5.47 -22.71 -4.10
CA GLN A 252 6.77 -23.17 -4.59
C GLN A 252 7.87 -23.07 -3.53
N ARG A 253 7.79 -22.13 -2.60
CA ARG A 253 8.91 -21.73 -1.73
C ARG A 253 8.73 -22.09 -0.26
N GLN A 254 7.51 -22.24 0.22
CA GLN A 254 7.25 -22.49 1.65
C GLN A 254 8.01 -23.70 2.20
N ALA A 255 8.05 -24.80 1.44
CA ALA A 255 8.73 -26.04 1.87
C ALA A 255 10.26 -25.95 1.80
N LEU A 256 10.83 -24.95 1.13
CA LEU A 256 12.28 -24.78 0.95
C LEU A 256 12.91 -23.89 2.03
N GLN A 257 12.12 -23.31 2.92
CA GLN A 257 12.59 -22.35 3.92
C GLN A 257 13.71 -22.93 4.80
N GLY A 258 14.79 -22.16 4.93
CA GLY A 258 15.93 -22.51 5.80
C GLY A 258 16.74 -23.69 5.30
N GLN A 259 16.48 -24.21 4.11
CA GLN A 259 17.27 -25.29 3.52
C GLN A 259 18.52 -24.73 2.84
N GLU A 260 19.66 -25.23 3.27
CA GLU A 260 20.93 -24.88 2.66
C GLU A 260 21.10 -25.61 1.31
N SER A 261 21.57 -24.92 0.29
CA SER A 261 21.78 -25.51 -1.03
C SER A 261 22.98 -24.88 -1.74
N PRO A 262 24.03 -25.66 -2.08
CA PRO A 262 24.27 -27.05 -1.63
C PRO A 262 24.48 -27.15 -0.12
N ALA A 263 24.26 -28.32 0.46
CA ALA A 263 24.49 -28.55 1.89
C ALA A 263 25.94 -28.19 2.28
N GLY A 264 26.13 -27.47 3.41
CA GLY A 264 27.44 -27.00 3.89
C GLY A 264 27.95 -25.75 3.15
N SER A 265 27.18 -25.14 2.26
CA SER A 265 27.59 -23.96 1.48
C SER A 265 27.38 -22.62 2.20
N GLY A 266 26.57 -22.56 3.25
CA GLY A 266 26.10 -21.34 3.88
C GLY A 266 25.13 -20.53 3.00
N LYS A 267 24.64 -21.11 1.89
CA LYS A 267 23.71 -20.47 0.97
C LYS A 267 22.29 -20.97 1.16
N TYR A 268 21.37 -20.05 1.36
CA TYR A 268 19.95 -20.33 1.56
C TYR A 268 19.15 -19.68 0.43
N PRO A 269 18.84 -20.42 -0.66
CA PRO A 269 18.02 -19.91 -1.76
C PRO A 269 16.65 -19.42 -1.29
N GLU A 270 16.09 -20.07 -0.24
CA GLU A 270 14.89 -19.65 0.45
C GLU A 270 15.16 -19.60 1.96
N PRO A 271 15.61 -18.45 2.50
CA PRO A 271 15.76 -18.28 3.94
C PRO A 271 14.44 -18.45 4.69
N LYS A 272 14.51 -18.76 5.98
CA LYS A 272 13.32 -18.83 6.84
C LYS A 272 12.61 -17.50 6.88
N TRP A 273 11.32 -17.49 6.58
CA TRP A 273 10.48 -16.30 6.58
C TRP A 273 10.16 -15.87 8.01
N LEU A 274 10.50 -14.65 8.36
CA LEU A 274 10.20 -14.05 9.68
C LEU A 274 8.98 -13.14 9.66
N GLY A 275 8.73 -12.51 8.52
CA GLY A 275 7.57 -11.63 8.34
C GLY A 275 7.45 -11.15 6.90
N MET A 276 6.23 -10.74 6.54
CA MET A 276 5.88 -10.19 5.23
C MET A 276 5.21 -8.83 5.39
N ILE A 277 5.68 -7.85 4.64
CA ILE A 277 5.16 -6.47 4.60
C ILE A 277 4.74 -6.17 3.17
N GLN A 278 3.45 -5.97 2.96
CA GLN A 278 2.88 -5.59 1.67
C GLN A 278 2.64 -4.09 1.60
N HIS A 279 2.80 -3.51 0.42
CA HIS A 279 2.36 -2.16 0.11
C HIS A 279 1.35 -2.25 -1.02
N ASP A 280 0.24 -1.51 -0.89
CA ASP A 280 -0.85 -1.58 -1.85
C ASP A 280 -1.71 -0.31 -1.73
N MET A 281 -1.68 0.55 -2.75
CA MET A 281 -2.39 1.83 -2.83
C MET A 281 -1.97 2.84 -1.75
N MET A 282 -1.05 3.74 -2.10
CA MET A 282 -0.44 4.69 -1.16
C MET A 282 -0.45 6.15 -1.62
N LEU A 283 -1.34 6.54 -2.55
CA LEU A 283 -1.33 7.92 -3.08
C LEU A 283 -2.58 8.73 -2.78
N PHE A 284 -3.69 8.13 -2.35
CA PHE A 284 -4.94 8.89 -2.19
C PHE A 284 -4.99 9.67 -0.87
N ASP A 285 -4.49 10.90 -0.91
CA ASP A 285 -4.52 11.84 0.22
C ASP A 285 -5.38 13.09 -0.07
N HIS A 286 -5.66 13.42 -1.31
CA HIS A 286 -6.49 14.57 -1.62
C HIS A 286 -7.96 14.20 -1.70
N GLY A 287 -8.77 15.05 -1.15
CA GLY A 287 -10.14 15.20 -1.51
C GLY A 287 -11.12 14.12 -1.22
N MET A 288 -11.92 14.41 -0.24
CA MET A 288 -13.19 13.71 -0.09
C MET A 288 -14.08 13.98 -1.30
N PRO A 289 -14.76 12.94 -1.85
CA PRO A 289 -15.82 13.18 -2.84
C PRO A 289 -16.90 14.09 -2.28
N ARG A 290 -17.18 15.20 -2.94
CA ARG A 290 -18.26 16.11 -2.61
C ARG A 290 -19.58 15.61 -3.17
N ALA A 291 -20.70 16.11 -2.64
CA ALA A 291 -22.05 15.75 -3.10
C ALA A 291 -22.29 16.06 -4.59
N ASP A 292 -21.60 17.05 -5.13
CA ASP A 292 -21.62 17.46 -6.54
C ASP A 292 -20.71 16.61 -7.44
N ARG A 293 -20.05 15.58 -6.88
CA ARG A 293 -19.09 14.68 -7.52
C ARG A 293 -17.74 15.32 -7.87
N THR A 294 -17.46 16.51 -7.40
CA THR A 294 -16.11 17.06 -7.44
C THR A 294 -15.30 16.48 -6.29
N VAL A 295 -13.98 16.52 -6.44
CA VAL A 295 -13.04 16.10 -5.40
C VAL A 295 -12.48 17.34 -4.73
N SER A 296 -12.42 17.36 -3.40
CA SER A 296 -11.77 18.44 -2.67
C SER A 296 -10.28 18.44 -2.98
N PRO A 297 -9.65 19.58 -3.28
CA PRO A 297 -8.19 19.65 -3.43
C PRO A 297 -7.46 19.69 -2.09
N GLU A 298 -8.20 19.69 -0.99
CA GLU A 298 -7.62 19.77 0.36
C GLU A 298 -7.16 18.39 0.80
N GLN A 299 -6.06 18.34 1.52
CA GLN A 299 -5.56 17.14 2.17
C GLN A 299 -6.66 16.56 3.09
N ARG A 300 -6.78 15.25 3.10
CA ARG A 300 -7.71 14.57 4.01
C ARG A 300 -7.21 14.73 5.45
N PRO A 301 -8.07 15.18 6.39
CA PRO A 301 -7.68 15.29 7.80
C PRO A 301 -7.26 13.96 8.42
N GLU A 302 -7.77 12.85 7.89
CA GLU A 302 -7.53 11.49 8.35
C GLU A 302 -6.40 10.78 7.60
N ALA A 303 -5.70 11.47 6.69
CA ALA A 303 -4.63 10.86 5.93
C ALA A 303 -3.54 10.31 6.86
N ASP A 304 -3.26 9.03 6.74
CA ASP A 304 -2.26 8.31 7.52
C ASP A 304 -1.73 7.09 6.75
N VAL A 305 -0.67 6.50 7.31
CA VAL A 305 -0.18 5.20 6.85
C VAL A 305 -0.95 4.12 7.62
N ASN A 306 -1.95 3.55 7.00
CA ASN A 306 -2.76 2.51 7.61
C ASN A 306 -2.02 1.16 7.57
N ILE A 307 -1.68 0.61 8.74
CA ILE A 307 -1.00 -0.67 8.90
C ILE A 307 -2.03 -1.71 9.32
N GLU A 308 -2.33 -2.61 8.42
CA GLU A 308 -3.39 -3.61 8.59
C GLU A 308 -2.85 -5.01 8.84
N PHE A 309 -3.53 -5.77 9.70
CA PHE A 309 -3.28 -7.19 9.90
C PHE A 309 -4.60 -7.98 10.00
N GLN A 310 -4.54 -9.29 9.73
CA GLN A 310 -5.74 -10.13 9.81
C GLN A 310 -5.94 -10.69 11.22
N SER A 311 -6.97 -10.19 11.92
CA SER A 311 -7.21 -10.51 13.33
C SER A 311 -7.66 -11.96 13.60
N ASN A 312 -8.18 -12.67 12.60
CA ASN A 312 -8.62 -14.06 12.72
C ASN A 312 -7.68 -15.06 12.03
N SER A 313 -6.47 -14.63 11.63
CA SER A 313 -5.44 -15.51 11.09
C SER A 313 -4.72 -16.28 12.19
N LYS A 314 -4.08 -17.40 11.83
CA LYS A 314 -3.25 -18.18 12.77
C LYS A 314 -2.09 -17.38 13.34
N MET A 315 -1.57 -16.42 12.58
CA MET A 315 -0.43 -15.57 12.97
C MET A 315 -0.84 -14.17 13.41
N SER A 316 -2.10 -13.98 13.80
CA SER A 316 -2.65 -12.67 14.17
C SER A 316 -1.82 -11.94 15.23
N GLU A 317 -1.42 -12.62 16.32
CA GLU A 317 -0.62 -12.01 17.38
C GLU A 317 0.77 -11.57 16.87
N ALA A 318 1.43 -12.40 16.07
CA ALA A 318 2.72 -12.07 15.48
C ALA A 318 2.60 -10.92 14.46
N SER A 319 1.53 -10.92 13.67
CA SER A 319 1.21 -9.84 12.72
C SER A 319 0.94 -8.52 13.43
N GLN A 320 0.21 -8.55 14.54
CA GLN A 320 -0.02 -7.37 15.37
C GLN A 320 1.29 -6.81 15.94
N LYS A 321 2.20 -7.66 16.41
CA LYS A 321 3.53 -7.23 16.89
C LYS A 321 4.33 -6.57 15.77
N LEU A 322 4.30 -7.13 14.56
CA LEU A 322 4.97 -6.54 13.39
C LEU A 322 4.33 -5.18 13.01
N ALA A 323 3.01 -5.08 13.04
CA ALA A 323 2.30 -3.82 12.79
C ALA A 323 2.69 -2.73 13.79
N TRP A 324 2.79 -3.05 15.07
CA TRP A 324 3.24 -2.09 16.10
C TRP A 324 4.72 -1.73 15.98
N ALA A 325 5.57 -2.62 15.48
CA ALA A 325 6.97 -2.29 15.17
C ALA A 325 7.05 -1.27 14.02
N LEU A 326 6.23 -1.42 12.99
CA LEU A 326 6.10 -0.44 11.90
C LEU A 326 5.54 0.91 12.41
N HIS A 327 4.51 0.89 13.26
CA HIS A 327 3.98 2.10 13.88
C HIS A 327 5.04 2.85 14.69
N ALA A 328 5.81 2.15 15.51
CA ALA A 328 6.90 2.76 16.29
C ALA A 328 8.00 3.35 15.38
N ALA A 329 8.32 2.67 14.27
CA ALA A 329 9.25 3.18 13.27
C ALA A 329 8.71 4.43 12.56
N ASN A 330 7.42 4.46 12.19
CA ASN A 330 6.77 5.66 11.67
C ASN A 330 6.91 6.82 12.63
N SER A 331 6.49 6.64 13.89
CA SER A 331 6.52 7.70 14.90
C SER A 331 7.91 8.30 15.14
N LYS A 332 8.98 7.52 14.90
CA LYS A 332 10.35 7.97 15.14
C LYS A 332 11.03 8.55 13.88
N TYR A 333 10.72 8.05 12.69
CA TYR A 333 11.52 8.30 11.49
C TYR A 333 10.74 8.90 10.32
N ALA A 334 9.43 8.69 10.24
CA ALA A 334 8.63 9.28 9.17
C ALA A 334 8.39 10.78 9.41
N THR A 335 8.12 11.54 8.34
CA THR A 335 8.16 13.00 8.40
C THR A 335 6.79 13.68 8.38
N ASP A 336 5.84 13.14 7.60
CA ASP A 336 4.65 13.91 7.21
C ASP A 336 3.33 13.30 7.73
N TYR A 337 3.23 11.98 7.83
CA TYR A 337 1.97 11.30 8.15
C TYR A 337 2.13 10.34 9.33
N PRO A 338 1.17 10.36 10.27
CA PRO A 338 1.13 9.36 11.34
C PRO A 338 0.80 7.98 10.76
N ALA A 339 1.05 6.94 11.55
CA ALA A 339 0.59 5.60 11.24
C ALA A 339 -0.56 5.21 12.16
N GLN A 340 -1.50 4.41 11.62
CA GLN A 340 -2.54 3.73 12.41
C GLN A 340 -2.42 2.23 12.25
N VAL A 341 -2.77 1.49 13.30
CA VAL A 341 -2.78 0.02 13.28
C VAL A 341 -4.22 -0.47 13.38
N GLY A 342 -4.63 -1.30 12.43
CA GLY A 342 -5.99 -1.83 12.39
C GLY A 342 -6.09 -3.27 11.89
N PRO A 343 -7.16 -4.01 12.31
CA PRO A 343 -7.38 -5.39 11.92
C PRO A 343 -8.19 -5.47 10.63
N HIS A 344 -7.61 -5.22 9.48
CA HIS A 344 -8.41 -5.19 8.25
C HIS A 344 -7.84 -5.90 7.02
N MET A 345 -6.61 -6.34 7.02
CA MET A 345 -5.98 -6.95 5.85
C MET A 345 -6.74 -8.20 5.36
N THR A 346 -7.27 -8.17 4.15
CA THR A 346 -8.07 -9.30 3.64
C THR A 346 -7.84 -9.68 2.18
N ASN A 347 -7.38 -8.79 1.33
CA ASN A 347 -7.41 -8.99 -0.12
C ASN A 347 -6.24 -8.33 -0.86
N THR A 348 -5.04 -8.56 -0.39
CA THR A 348 -3.80 -8.22 -1.09
C THR A 348 -2.78 -9.32 -0.87
N ASP A 349 -1.60 -9.24 -1.45
CA ASP A 349 -0.61 -10.32 -1.53
C ASP A 349 -0.03 -10.77 -0.18
N SER A 350 -0.28 -10.04 0.91
CA SER A 350 0.00 -10.52 2.26
C SER A 350 -0.94 -11.65 2.72
N ALA A 351 -2.14 -11.76 2.12
CA ALA A 351 -3.14 -12.75 2.54
C ALA A 351 -2.67 -14.22 2.44
N PRO A 352 -1.94 -14.67 1.42
CA PRO A 352 -1.40 -16.03 1.38
C PRO A 352 -0.42 -16.37 2.51
N PHE A 353 0.15 -15.38 3.17
CA PHE A 353 1.15 -15.56 4.24
C PHE A 353 0.56 -15.53 5.65
N GLN A 354 -0.62 -14.97 5.83
CA GLN A 354 -1.20 -14.62 7.14
C GLN A 354 -1.40 -15.80 8.12
N ASP A 355 -1.47 -17.04 7.60
CA ASP A 355 -1.57 -18.26 8.41
C ASP A 355 -0.22 -18.98 8.57
N ILE A 356 0.85 -18.45 7.99
CA ILE A 356 2.18 -19.07 7.93
C ILE A 356 3.18 -18.26 8.77
N ILE A 357 3.21 -16.94 8.58
CA ILE A 357 4.11 -16.00 9.25
C ILE A 357 3.37 -14.72 9.64
N ALA A 358 4.03 -13.85 10.40
CA ALA A 358 3.56 -12.49 10.60
C ALA A 358 3.41 -11.79 9.24
N ALA A 359 2.21 -11.29 8.92
CA ALA A 359 1.95 -10.62 7.66
C ALA A 359 1.08 -9.37 7.88
N VAL A 360 1.51 -8.26 7.26
CA VAL A 360 0.83 -6.97 7.35
C VAL A 360 0.77 -6.30 5.98
N SER A 361 -0.18 -5.38 5.81
CA SER A 361 -0.27 -4.49 4.66
C SER A 361 -0.21 -3.05 5.09
N LEU A 362 0.54 -2.22 4.36
CA LEU A 362 0.46 -0.77 4.45
C LEU A 362 -0.41 -0.27 3.30
N ARG A 363 -1.37 0.57 3.63
CA ARG A 363 -2.31 1.17 2.70
C ARG A 363 -2.57 2.64 3.05
N GLU A 364 -3.10 3.38 2.09
CA GLU A 364 -3.77 4.64 2.38
C GLU A 364 -5.01 4.39 3.24
N ASN A 365 -5.36 5.33 4.13
CA ASN A 365 -6.55 5.17 4.96
C ASN A 365 -7.82 5.39 4.13
N GLU A 366 -8.44 4.30 3.74
CA GLU A 366 -9.66 4.27 2.92
C GLU A 366 -10.92 3.86 3.70
N ARG A 367 -10.80 3.55 5.00
CA ARG A 367 -11.83 2.77 5.73
C ARG A 367 -12.27 3.36 7.06
N GLY A 368 -11.85 4.56 7.41
CA GLY A 368 -12.30 5.24 8.62
C GLY A 368 -13.78 5.62 8.54
N ARG A 369 -14.46 5.66 9.69
CA ARG A 369 -15.85 6.18 9.78
C ARG A 369 -15.91 7.64 9.37
N GLU A 370 -14.86 8.35 9.63
CA GLU A 370 -14.67 9.78 9.41
C GLU A 370 -14.54 10.12 7.93
N ILE A 371 -14.14 9.14 7.11
CA ILE A 371 -13.81 9.32 5.69
C ILE A 371 -15.05 9.24 4.78
N GLY A 372 -16.24 8.98 5.31
CA GLY A 372 -17.48 8.92 4.54
C GLY A 372 -17.52 7.78 3.53
N ALA A 373 -17.48 8.07 2.23
CA ALA A 373 -17.45 7.05 1.18
C ALA A 373 -16.11 6.34 1.04
N GLY A 374 -15.07 6.87 1.61
CA GLY A 374 -13.80 6.28 2.04
C GLY A 374 -12.90 5.61 1.03
N TRP A 375 -13.36 5.24 -0.13
CA TRP A 375 -12.58 4.53 -1.11
C TRP A 375 -12.01 5.48 -2.17
N ASP A 376 -10.77 5.24 -2.60
CA ASP A 376 -10.17 5.97 -3.71
C ASP A 376 -11.08 5.92 -4.95
N PRO A 377 -11.58 7.06 -5.45
CA PRO A 377 -12.43 7.11 -6.62
C PRO A 377 -11.72 6.73 -7.92
N HIS A 378 -10.39 6.69 -7.90
CA HIS A 378 -9.55 6.33 -9.03
C HIS A 378 -9.23 4.84 -9.10
N TRP A 379 -9.45 4.11 -8.00
CA TRP A 379 -9.21 2.68 -7.92
C TRP A 379 -9.92 1.92 -9.05
N HIS A 380 -9.14 1.19 -9.85
CA HIS A 380 -9.59 0.45 -11.03
C HIS A 380 -10.37 1.31 -12.05
N GLN A 381 -10.01 2.59 -12.17
CA GLN A 381 -10.65 3.53 -13.09
C GLN A 381 -9.67 4.07 -14.13
N PRO A 382 -10.19 4.61 -15.27
CA PRO A 382 -9.36 5.29 -16.26
C PRO A 382 -8.61 6.51 -15.72
N THR A 383 -9.00 6.98 -14.54
CA THR A 383 -8.43 8.13 -13.85
C THR A 383 -7.32 7.76 -12.86
N ASP A 384 -6.98 6.49 -12.69
CA ASP A 384 -5.76 6.10 -11.97
C ASP A 384 -4.54 6.36 -12.85
N LEU A 385 -4.14 7.63 -12.91
CA LEU A 385 -3.08 8.18 -13.73
C LEU A 385 -2.04 8.86 -12.85
N TYR A 386 -0.78 8.83 -13.28
CA TYR A 386 0.27 9.59 -12.60
C TYR A 386 -0.09 11.08 -12.43
N SER A 387 -0.72 11.66 -13.43
CA SER A 387 -1.13 13.07 -13.43
C SER A 387 -2.32 13.39 -12.53
N THR A 388 -3.02 12.39 -12.02
CA THR A 388 -4.13 12.56 -11.09
C THR A 388 -3.63 12.97 -9.70
N PHE A 389 -2.44 12.50 -9.34
CA PHE A 389 -1.89 12.65 -8.00
C PHE A 389 -0.92 13.83 -7.92
N SER A 390 -0.99 14.56 -6.82
CA SER A 390 -0.16 15.72 -6.50
C SER A 390 1.06 15.33 -5.65
N ASP A 391 1.96 16.26 -5.41
CA ASP A 391 3.09 16.03 -4.51
C ASP A 391 2.67 15.68 -3.07
N LYS A 392 1.48 16.11 -2.63
CA LYS A 392 0.93 15.72 -1.32
C LYS A 392 0.62 14.23 -1.29
N ASP A 393 -0.01 13.73 -2.35
CA ASP A 393 -0.34 12.32 -2.50
C ASP A 393 0.93 11.46 -2.53
N PHE A 394 1.91 11.84 -3.34
CA PHE A 394 3.19 11.14 -3.40
C PHE A 394 3.97 11.17 -2.07
N ARG A 395 3.79 12.20 -1.23
CA ARG A 395 4.37 12.24 0.12
C ARG A 395 3.79 11.19 1.05
N LEU A 396 2.52 10.82 0.91
CA LEU A 396 1.95 9.72 1.68
C LEU A 396 2.67 8.41 1.38
N GLY A 397 2.88 8.09 0.10
CA GLY A 397 3.66 6.92 -0.31
C GLY A 397 5.11 6.97 0.14
N LEU A 398 5.76 8.12 0.03
CA LEU A 398 7.11 8.32 0.54
C LEU A 398 7.18 8.06 2.05
N ASN A 399 6.17 8.49 2.79
CA ASN A 399 6.09 8.31 4.24
C ASN A 399 5.90 6.83 4.63
N ALA A 400 5.14 6.08 3.84
CA ALA A 400 5.05 4.62 3.98
C ALA A 400 6.40 3.93 3.69
N ALA A 401 7.13 4.40 2.68
CA ALA A 401 8.49 3.94 2.41
C ALA A 401 9.45 4.21 3.57
N GLN A 402 9.40 5.42 4.17
CA GLN A 402 10.18 5.78 5.35
C GLN A 402 9.85 4.86 6.54
N THR A 403 8.57 4.61 6.77
CA THR A 403 8.06 3.71 7.82
C THR A 403 8.64 2.30 7.66
N THR A 404 8.52 1.73 6.48
CA THR A 404 8.98 0.37 6.20
C THR A 404 10.51 0.28 6.21
N LEU A 405 11.21 1.25 5.62
CA LEU A 405 12.67 1.27 5.64
C LEU A 405 13.21 1.29 7.07
N ALA A 406 12.66 2.15 7.92
CA ALA A 406 13.09 2.24 9.31
C ALA A 406 12.79 0.96 10.09
N ALA A 407 11.58 0.40 9.95
CA ALA A 407 11.22 -0.86 10.60
C ALA A 407 12.11 -2.02 10.14
N LEU A 408 12.32 -2.18 8.83
CA LEU A 408 13.21 -3.21 8.29
C LEU A 408 14.64 -3.03 8.78
N SER A 409 15.13 -1.80 8.84
CA SER A 409 16.48 -1.52 9.35
C SER A 409 16.64 -2.02 10.79
N GLN A 410 15.63 -1.83 11.65
CA GLN A 410 15.63 -2.36 13.01
C GLN A 410 15.52 -3.89 13.04
N LEU A 411 14.57 -4.45 12.28
CA LEU A 411 14.28 -5.89 12.26
C LEU A 411 15.41 -6.71 11.69
N THR A 412 16.17 -6.15 10.76
CA THR A 412 17.25 -6.84 10.06
C THR A 412 18.64 -6.50 10.56
N GLY A 413 18.78 -5.59 11.52
CA GLY A 413 20.08 -5.12 12.01
C GLY A 413 20.85 -4.35 10.93
N ALA A 414 20.18 -3.48 10.18
CA ALA A 414 20.83 -2.71 9.13
C ALA A 414 21.86 -1.72 9.70
N ASN A 415 23.01 -1.61 9.04
CA ASN A 415 24.08 -0.71 9.43
C ASN A 415 24.80 -0.17 8.20
N LEU A 416 25.52 0.94 8.39
CA LEU A 416 26.40 1.53 7.39
C LEU A 416 27.84 1.07 7.63
N LYS A 417 28.50 0.62 6.57
CA LYS A 417 29.95 0.39 6.62
C LYS A 417 30.67 1.70 6.86
N LYS A 418 31.61 1.66 7.78
CA LYS A 418 32.50 2.79 8.04
C LYS A 418 33.55 2.94 6.94
#